data_951c1a6fd87e0ae0b9642a639aafbcba
#
_entry.id   951c1a6fd87e0ae0b9642a639aafbcba
#
_cell.length_a   1.000
_cell.length_b   1.000
_cell.length_c   1.000
_cell.angle_alpha   90.00
_cell.angle_beta   90.00
_cell.angle_gamma   90.00
#
_symmetry.space_group_name_H-M   'P 1'
#
loop_
_entity.id
_entity.type
_entity.pdbx_description
1 polymer ?
#
loop_
_entity_poly.entity_id
_entity_poly.type
_entity_poly.pdbx_seq_one_letter_code
_entity_poly.pdbx_strand_id
1 'polypeptide(L)'
;TSFENFAECPLRYYLRYGVDLKEREEFTFSPVNFGVVLHAVIREVCDEIKKNGESYYLISEEKRREMVKRSVAAITDIYQNSILKDSSRNSFMIKRMEDLADRTIWAMGEQLKCGDFVPFVFEHKFNMEVGDGDRKQLMSGTIDRVDICENDTDVYVRIIDYKTGKKDFNIVKTYYGIDIQLMVYMEAAMKLVAKMRPGKNVLPAGVFYYNISDPIVSATNES
;
A
#
# COMPACT_ATOMS: atom_id res chain seq x y z
N THR A 1 -0.84 -10.37 7.88
CA THR A 1 -1.55 -11.48 7.19
C THR A 1 -2.13 -12.47 8.20
N SER A 2 -3.05 -13.36 7.76
CA SER A 2 -3.60 -14.41 8.63
C SER A 2 -2.51 -15.37 9.13
N PHE A 3 -1.52 -15.65 8.30
CA PHE A 3 -0.37 -16.48 8.65
C PHE A 3 0.53 -15.87 9.72
N GLU A 4 0.80 -14.58 9.66
CA GLU A 4 1.56 -13.86 10.69
C GLU A 4 0.83 -13.91 12.03
N ASN A 5 -0.51 -13.72 12.02
CA ASN A 5 -1.32 -13.87 13.23
C ASN A 5 -1.25 -15.28 13.82
N PHE A 6 -1.20 -16.32 12.97
CA PHE A 6 -1.01 -17.69 13.43
C PHE A 6 0.39 -17.92 13.98
N ALA A 7 1.43 -17.43 13.30
CA ALA A 7 2.82 -17.55 13.75
C ALA A 7 3.08 -16.82 15.08
N GLU A 8 2.45 -15.64 15.28
CA GLU A 8 2.54 -14.91 16.54
C GLU A 8 1.78 -15.59 17.67
N CYS A 9 0.54 -16.01 17.44
CA CYS A 9 -0.33 -16.62 18.43
C CYS A 9 -1.46 -17.44 17.79
N PRO A 10 -1.36 -18.79 17.79
CA PRO A 10 -2.40 -19.67 17.27
C PRO A 10 -3.78 -19.45 17.90
N LEU A 11 -3.84 -19.12 19.21
CA LEU A 11 -5.10 -18.84 19.89
C LEU A 11 -5.76 -17.57 19.34
N ARG A 12 -5.00 -16.48 19.13
CA ARG A 12 -5.49 -15.24 18.49
C ARG A 12 -6.02 -15.53 17.10
N TYR A 13 -5.30 -16.33 16.33
CA TYR A 13 -5.73 -16.76 15.01
C TYR A 13 -7.06 -17.51 15.07
N TYR A 14 -7.18 -18.49 15.96
CA TYR A 14 -8.42 -19.27 16.11
C TYR A 14 -9.60 -18.39 16.50
N LEU A 15 -9.44 -17.50 17.48
CA LEU A 15 -10.52 -16.60 17.92
C LEU A 15 -10.96 -15.66 16.78
N ARG A 16 -10.01 -15.13 16.00
CA ARG A 16 -10.30 -14.18 14.95
C ARG A 16 -10.84 -14.81 13.66
N TYR A 17 -10.28 -15.94 13.24
CA TYR A 17 -10.60 -16.56 11.95
C TYR A 17 -11.39 -17.85 12.07
N GLY A 18 -11.34 -18.56 13.18
CA GLY A 18 -12.11 -19.77 13.44
C GLY A 18 -13.47 -19.48 14.07
N VAL A 19 -13.50 -18.61 15.07
CA VAL A 19 -14.74 -18.24 15.80
C VAL A 19 -15.35 -16.92 15.27
N ASP A 20 -14.64 -16.21 14.37
CA ASP A 20 -15.03 -14.90 13.82
C ASP A 20 -15.30 -13.84 14.92
N LEU A 21 -14.52 -13.90 15.99
CA LEU A 21 -14.64 -12.95 17.10
C LEU A 21 -14.16 -11.56 16.62
N LYS A 22 -15.07 -10.62 16.54
CA LYS A 22 -14.82 -9.23 16.14
C LYS A 22 -14.95 -8.30 17.35
N GLU A 23 -14.07 -7.33 17.43
CA GLU A 23 -14.28 -6.21 18.33
C GLU A 23 -15.53 -5.44 17.89
N ARG A 24 -16.26 -4.90 18.87
CA ARG A 24 -17.41 -4.05 18.59
C ARG A 24 -16.95 -2.84 17.76
N GLU A 25 -17.55 -2.66 16.59
CA GLU A 25 -17.28 -1.47 15.76
C GLU A 25 -17.72 -0.21 16.52
N GLU A 26 -16.76 0.61 16.91
CA GLU A 26 -17.02 1.98 17.34
C GLU A 26 -17.11 2.85 16.08
N PHE A 27 -18.14 3.68 15.98
CA PHE A 27 -18.36 4.64 14.89
C PHE A 27 -17.38 5.82 14.99
N THR A 28 -16.09 5.52 15.11
CA THR A 28 -15.00 6.49 15.11
C THR A 28 -14.07 6.22 13.95
N PHE A 29 -13.59 7.29 13.31
CA PHE A 29 -12.58 7.18 12.25
C PHE A 29 -11.26 6.70 12.86
N SER A 30 -11.06 5.39 12.83
CA SER A 30 -9.89 4.75 13.44
C SER A 30 -8.62 4.97 12.60
N PRO A 31 -7.42 4.87 13.19
CA PRO A 31 -6.16 4.90 12.43
C PRO A 31 -6.09 3.83 11.31
N VAL A 32 -6.75 2.69 11.49
CA VAL A 32 -6.82 1.63 10.48
C VAL A 32 -7.64 2.10 9.28
N ASN A 33 -8.80 2.73 9.52
CA ASN A 33 -9.64 3.29 8.46
C ASN A 33 -8.91 4.42 7.71
N PHE A 34 -8.14 5.24 8.42
CA PHE A 34 -7.30 6.27 7.82
C PHE A 34 -6.29 5.67 6.82
N GLY A 35 -5.60 4.60 7.19
CA GLY A 35 -4.67 3.89 6.32
C GLY A 35 -5.34 3.36 5.05
N VAL A 36 -6.47 2.67 5.20
CA VAL A 36 -7.23 2.09 4.07
C VAL A 36 -7.69 3.18 3.08
N VAL A 37 -8.23 4.30 3.60
CA VAL A 37 -8.66 5.42 2.74
C VAL A 37 -7.47 6.09 2.07
N LEU A 38 -6.37 6.29 2.77
CA LEU A 38 -5.15 6.88 2.20
C LEU A 38 -4.59 6.04 1.04
N HIS A 39 -4.52 4.72 1.19
CA HIS A 39 -4.10 3.80 0.12
C HIS A 39 -5.04 3.91 -1.09
N ALA A 40 -6.36 3.94 -0.85
CA ALA A 40 -7.35 4.09 -1.93
C ALA A 40 -7.17 5.42 -2.69
N VAL A 41 -6.92 6.53 -1.98
CA VAL A 41 -6.64 7.84 -2.60
C VAL A 41 -5.37 7.80 -3.44
N ILE A 42 -4.27 7.27 -2.90
CA ILE A 42 -3.00 7.16 -3.62
C ILE A 42 -3.19 6.34 -4.91
N ARG A 43 -3.88 5.19 -4.81
CA ARG A 43 -4.18 4.34 -5.97
C ARG A 43 -4.97 5.12 -7.03
N GLU A 44 -6.09 5.76 -6.64
CA GLU A 44 -6.97 6.44 -7.58
C GLU A 44 -6.24 7.55 -8.35
N VAL A 45 -5.47 8.38 -7.64
CA VAL A 45 -4.66 9.43 -8.27
C VAL A 45 -3.58 8.86 -9.17
N CYS A 46 -2.89 7.80 -8.74
CA CYS A 46 -1.86 7.16 -9.54
C CYS A 46 -2.43 6.48 -10.80
N ASP A 47 -3.58 5.83 -10.70
CA ASP A 47 -4.28 5.23 -11.83
C ASP A 47 -4.76 6.31 -12.82
N GLU A 48 -5.22 7.47 -12.34
CA GLU A 48 -5.60 8.61 -13.18
C GLU A 48 -4.38 9.17 -13.94
N ILE A 49 -3.25 9.40 -13.26
CA ILE A 49 -1.99 9.85 -13.89
C ILE A 49 -1.59 8.87 -15.00
N LYS A 50 -1.60 7.58 -14.69
CA LYS A 50 -1.27 6.52 -15.65
C LYS A 50 -2.23 6.48 -16.84
N LYS A 51 -3.54 6.57 -16.59
CA LYS A 51 -4.58 6.56 -17.62
C LYS A 51 -4.47 7.75 -18.57
N ASN A 52 -4.07 8.91 -18.06
CA ASN A 52 -3.85 10.11 -18.84
C ASN A 52 -2.53 10.07 -19.63
N GLY A 53 -1.68 9.06 -19.43
CA GLY A 53 -0.35 8.99 -20.04
C GLY A 53 0.61 10.05 -19.49
N GLU A 54 0.34 10.58 -18.30
CA GLU A 54 1.14 11.62 -17.68
C GLU A 54 2.32 11.02 -16.89
N SER A 55 3.38 11.80 -16.79
CA SER A 55 4.53 11.41 -15.97
C SER A 55 4.30 11.78 -14.51
N TYR A 56 4.55 10.83 -13.60
CA TYR A 56 4.42 11.05 -12.17
C TYR A 56 5.29 12.18 -11.61
N TYR A 57 6.39 12.52 -12.30
CA TYR A 57 7.35 13.55 -11.86
C TYR A 57 7.29 14.85 -12.66
N LEU A 58 6.45 14.92 -13.71
CA LEU A 58 6.24 16.13 -14.49
C LEU A 58 4.91 16.83 -14.19
N ILE A 59 4.05 16.18 -13.39
CA ILE A 59 2.76 16.77 -13.00
C ILE A 59 2.99 17.99 -12.10
N SER A 60 2.28 19.10 -12.39
CA SER A 60 2.39 20.30 -11.55
C SER A 60 1.79 20.09 -10.16
N GLU A 61 2.29 20.86 -9.20
CA GLU A 61 1.80 20.81 -7.81
C GLU A 61 0.31 21.10 -7.73
N GLU A 62 -0.16 22.13 -8.46
CA GLU A 62 -1.58 22.51 -8.46
C GLU A 62 -2.46 21.37 -8.95
N LYS A 63 -2.09 20.76 -10.08
CA LYS A 63 -2.85 19.65 -10.67
C LYS A 63 -2.83 18.42 -9.75
N ARG A 64 -1.69 18.07 -9.18
CA ARG A 64 -1.56 16.96 -8.24
C ARG A 64 -2.46 17.17 -7.02
N ARG A 65 -2.43 18.38 -6.42
CA ARG A 65 -3.28 18.72 -5.27
C ARG A 65 -4.76 18.70 -5.59
N GLU A 66 -5.14 19.16 -6.77
CA GLU A 66 -6.54 19.11 -7.23
C GLU A 66 -7.03 17.66 -7.36
N MET A 67 -6.23 16.78 -7.99
CA MET A 67 -6.54 15.36 -8.12
C MET A 67 -6.69 14.69 -6.76
N VAL A 68 -5.75 14.93 -5.83
CA VAL A 68 -5.82 14.41 -4.46
C VAL A 68 -7.07 14.87 -3.75
N LYS A 69 -7.38 16.17 -3.76
CA LYS A 69 -8.55 16.74 -3.10
C LYS A 69 -9.86 16.15 -3.64
N ARG A 70 -9.97 16.00 -4.95
CA ARG A 70 -11.13 15.38 -5.60
C ARG A 70 -11.26 13.90 -5.20
N SER A 71 -10.17 13.14 -5.20
CA SER A 71 -10.15 11.74 -4.83
C SER A 71 -10.50 11.54 -3.34
N VAL A 72 -9.93 12.35 -2.44
CA VAL A 72 -10.27 12.32 -1.01
C VAL A 72 -11.77 12.59 -0.81
N ALA A 73 -12.32 13.61 -1.48
CA ALA A 73 -13.75 13.93 -1.36
C ALA A 73 -14.63 12.77 -1.84
N ALA A 74 -14.32 12.17 -3.00
CA ALA A 74 -15.09 11.07 -3.56
C ALA A 74 -15.04 9.81 -2.67
N ILE A 75 -13.86 9.45 -2.17
CA ILE A 75 -13.69 8.25 -1.34
C ILE A 75 -14.32 8.44 0.04
N THR A 76 -14.18 9.60 0.65
CA THR A 76 -14.77 9.86 1.96
C THR A 76 -16.31 9.92 1.91
N ASP A 77 -16.90 10.37 0.81
CA ASP A 77 -18.35 10.32 0.60
C ASP A 77 -18.88 8.88 0.53
N ILE A 78 -18.13 7.96 -0.08
CA ILE A 78 -18.50 6.53 -0.19
C ILE A 78 -18.35 5.81 1.16
N TYR A 79 -17.25 6.06 1.88
CA TYR A 79 -16.88 5.28 3.06
C TYR A 79 -17.76 5.52 4.28
N GLN A 80 -18.46 6.64 4.42
CA GLN A 80 -19.17 6.97 5.67
C GLN A 80 -20.43 7.84 5.56
N ASN A 81 -21.25 7.74 4.53
CA ASN A 81 -22.57 8.40 4.51
C ASN A 81 -22.59 9.76 5.22
N SER A 82 -21.65 10.67 4.92
CA SER A 82 -21.55 12.03 5.50
C SER A 82 -21.07 12.17 6.96
N ILE A 83 -20.89 11.11 7.74
CA ILE A 83 -20.48 11.18 9.15
C ILE A 83 -19.12 11.87 9.35
N LEU A 84 -18.22 11.82 8.33
CA LEU A 84 -16.93 12.50 8.39
C LEU A 84 -17.03 14.03 8.28
N LYS A 85 -18.13 14.60 7.79
CA LYS A 85 -18.25 16.05 7.54
C LYS A 85 -18.67 16.86 8.76
N ASP A 86 -19.21 16.24 9.80
CA ASP A 86 -19.93 16.93 10.87
C ASP A 86 -19.09 17.33 12.10
N SER A 87 -17.76 17.12 12.11
CA SER A 87 -16.94 17.57 13.25
C SER A 87 -15.63 18.22 12.81
N SER A 88 -15.17 19.22 13.59
CA SER A 88 -13.88 19.89 13.39
C SER A 88 -12.70 18.90 13.36
N ARG A 89 -12.80 17.81 14.12
CA ARG A 89 -11.81 16.72 14.13
C ARG A 89 -11.75 16.00 12.79
N ASN A 90 -12.90 15.72 12.19
CA ASN A 90 -12.99 15.05 10.91
C ASN A 90 -12.47 15.93 9.77
N SER A 91 -12.78 17.21 9.78
CA SER A 91 -12.24 18.18 8.82
C SER A 91 -10.71 18.26 8.89
N PHE A 92 -10.14 18.23 10.10
CA PHE A 92 -8.69 18.16 10.29
C PHE A 92 -8.10 16.86 9.72
N MET A 93 -8.74 15.71 9.95
CA MET A 93 -8.29 14.43 9.44
C MET A 93 -8.34 14.35 7.91
N ILE A 94 -9.38 14.92 7.29
CA ILE A 94 -9.49 15.01 5.83
C ILE A 94 -8.33 15.85 5.27
N LYS A 95 -8.09 17.04 5.82
CA LYS A 95 -6.97 17.90 5.39
C LYS A 95 -5.63 17.21 5.56
N ARG A 96 -5.41 16.54 6.67
CA ARG A 96 -4.19 15.75 6.92
C ARG A 96 -4.02 14.64 5.89
N MET A 97 -5.11 14.00 5.49
CA MET A 97 -5.09 12.95 4.45
C MET A 97 -4.72 13.53 3.08
N GLU A 98 -5.27 14.70 2.72
CA GLU A 98 -4.91 15.42 1.49
C GLU A 98 -3.40 15.74 1.48
N ASP A 99 -2.88 16.30 2.56
CA ASP A 99 -1.48 16.69 2.67
C ASP A 99 -0.53 15.46 2.62
N LEU A 100 -0.89 14.35 3.26
CA LEU A 100 -0.10 13.12 3.24
C LEU A 100 -0.15 12.44 1.88
N ALA A 101 -1.31 12.37 1.24
CA ALA A 101 -1.45 11.80 -0.10
C ALA A 101 -0.65 12.62 -1.13
N ASP A 102 -0.79 13.95 -1.12
CA ASP A 102 -0.05 14.85 -2.01
C ASP A 102 1.46 14.67 -1.87
N ARG A 103 1.96 14.67 -0.62
CA ARG A 103 3.38 14.48 -0.31
C ARG A 103 3.89 13.10 -0.75
N THR A 104 3.07 12.06 -0.54
CA THR A 104 3.43 10.68 -0.93
C THR A 104 3.54 10.55 -2.44
N ILE A 105 2.60 11.11 -3.21
CA ILE A 105 2.62 11.07 -4.67
C ILE A 105 3.77 11.91 -5.23
N TRP A 106 4.04 13.07 -4.63
CA TRP A 106 5.22 13.87 -4.98
C TRP A 106 6.52 13.10 -4.75
N ALA A 107 6.69 12.52 -3.56
CA ALA A 107 7.90 11.76 -3.22
C ALA A 107 8.07 10.51 -4.09
N MET A 108 6.96 9.87 -4.48
CA MET A 108 6.98 8.80 -5.47
C MET A 108 7.51 9.31 -6.82
N GLY A 109 7.05 10.47 -7.28
CA GLY A 109 7.55 11.10 -8.50
C GLY A 109 9.07 11.38 -8.44
N GLU A 110 9.55 11.93 -7.32
CA GLU A 110 10.99 12.14 -7.11
C GLU A 110 11.80 10.84 -7.11
N GLN A 111 11.25 9.77 -6.48
CA GLN A 111 11.88 8.47 -6.51
C GLN A 111 11.98 7.90 -7.93
N LEU A 112 10.94 8.07 -8.75
CA LEU A 112 10.91 7.56 -10.11
C LEU A 112 11.89 8.29 -11.06
N LYS A 113 12.30 9.51 -10.74
CA LYS A 113 13.37 10.22 -11.49
C LYS A 113 14.74 9.56 -11.33
N CYS A 114 14.96 8.80 -10.25
CA CYS A 114 16.26 8.25 -9.90
C CYS A 114 16.58 6.90 -10.56
N GLY A 115 15.73 6.41 -11.48
CA GLY A 115 15.96 5.13 -12.14
C GLY A 115 14.87 4.77 -13.14
N ASP A 116 15.00 3.58 -13.72
CA ASP A 116 14.15 3.11 -14.84
C ASP A 116 12.94 2.28 -14.39
N PHE A 117 12.70 2.18 -13.08
CA PHE A 117 11.51 1.51 -12.58
C PHE A 117 10.26 2.35 -12.83
N VAL A 118 9.22 1.73 -13.38
CA VAL A 118 7.92 2.35 -13.61
C VAL A 118 6.83 1.61 -12.83
N PRO A 119 5.84 2.33 -12.28
CA PRO A 119 4.70 1.71 -11.63
C PRO A 119 3.91 0.84 -12.61
N PHE A 120 3.75 -0.43 -12.25
CA PHE A 120 3.06 -1.41 -13.08
C PHE A 120 1.61 -1.59 -12.67
N VAL A 121 1.36 -1.89 -11.40
CA VAL A 121 0.01 -2.00 -10.82
C VAL A 121 -0.02 -1.43 -9.40
N PHE A 122 -1.21 -0.94 -9.01
CA PHE A 122 -1.52 -0.48 -7.65
C PHE A 122 -2.65 -1.33 -7.07
N GLU A 123 -2.65 -1.57 -5.74
CA GLU A 123 -3.69 -2.29 -5.00
C GLU A 123 -4.11 -3.61 -5.69
N HIS A 124 -3.11 -4.37 -6.15
CA HIS A 124 -3.35 -5.61 -6.88
C HIS A 124 -3.78 -6.73 -5.94
N LYS A 125 -5.02 -7.20 -6.09
CA LYS A 125 -5.54 -8.37 -5.36
C LYS A 125 -5.02 -9.65 -6.00
N PHE A 126 -4.50 -10.54 -5.17
CA PHE A 126 -4.05 -11.85 -5.62
C PHE A 126 -4.64 -12.98 -4.78
N ASN A 127 -4.75 -14.13 -5.43
CA ASN A 127 -5.02 -15.42 -4.79
C ASN A 127 -3.99 -16.40 -5.34
N MET A 128 -3.23 -17.05 -4.47
CA MET A 128 -2.27 -18.07 -4.88
C MET A 128 -2.30 -19.27 -3.94
N GLU A 129 -2.08 -20.45 -4.51
CA GLU A 129 -1.87 -21.66 -3.73
C GLU A 129 -0.40 -21.73 -3.28
N VAL A 130 -0.21 -22.06 -2.00
CA VAL A 130 1.10 -22.24 -1.36
C VAL A 130 1.13 -23.61 -0.69
N GLY A 131 2.22 -24.35 -0.83
CA GLY A 131 2.40 -25.70 -0.28
C GLY A 131 2.44 -26.77 -1.37
N ASP A 132 2.81 -27.98 -0.97
CA ASP A 132 2.97 -29.14 -1.85
C ASP A 132 1.92 -30.22 -1.58
N GLY A 133 1.51 -30.93 -2.63
CA GLY A 133 0.60 -32.08 -2.56
C GLY A 133 -0.73 -31.75 -1.89
N ASP A 134 -1.12 -32.56 -0.90
CA ASP A 134 -2.40 -32.43 -0.17
C ASP A 134 -2.40 -31.30 0.88
N ARG A 135 -1.29 -30.60 1.08
CA ARG A 135 -1.15 -29.49 2.03
C ARG A 135 -1.20 -28.11 1.39
N LYS A 136 -1.90 -28.00 0.28
CA LYS A 136 -2.09 -26.70 -0.38
C LYS A 136 -3.01 -25.81 0.43
N GLN A 137 -2.59 -24.57 0.61
CA GLN A 137 -3.37 -23.51 1.26
C GLN A 137 -3.53 -22.33 0.31
N LEU A 138 -4.71 -21.74 0.31
CA LEU A 138 -4.98 -20.54 -0.48
C LEU A 138 -4.53 -19.31 0.31
N MET A 139 -3.56 -18.58 -0.25
CA MET A 139 -3.15 -17.28 0.24
C MET A 139 -3.77 -16.18 -0.61
N SER A 140 -4.37 -15.19 0.05
CA SER A 140 -4.92 -14.01 -0.60
C SER A 140 -4.39 -12.74 0.04
N GLY A 141 -4.32 -11.68 -0.73
CA GLY A 141 -3.87 -10.38 -0.24
C GLY A 141 -4.00 -9.31 -1.31
N THR A 142 -3.60 -8.10 -0.93
CA THR A 142 -3.52 -6.96 -1.83
C THR A 142 -2.11 -6.39 -1.74
N ILE A 143 -1.46 -6.22 -2.89
CA ILE A 143 -0.14 -5.61 -3.00
C ILE A 143 -0.36 -4.14 -3.31
N ASP A 144 0.14 -3.24 -2.47
CA ASP A 144 -0.10 -1.81 -2.60
C ASP A 144 0.46 -1.26 -3.90
N ARG A 145 1.73 -1.61 -4.24
CA ARG A 145 2.37 -1.16 -5.48
C ARG A 145 3.40 -2.16 -5.97
N VAL A 146 3.35 -2.45 -7.25
CA VAL A 146 4.37 -3.21 -7.99
C VAL A 146 4.99 -2.28 -9.02
N ASP A 147 6.30 -2.16 -9.02
CA ASP A 147 7.06 -1.48 -10.07
C ASP A 147 7.87 -2.50 -10.87
N ILE A 148 8.06 -2.21 -12.15
CA ILE A 148 8.91 -3.02 -13.03
C ILE A 148 9.96 -2.14 -13.71
N CYS A 149 11.11 -2.76 -13.99
CA CYS A 149 12.11 -2.27 -14.93
C CYS A 149 12.40 -3.42 -15.89
N GLU A 150 12.37 -3.17 -17.18
CA GLU A 150 12.52 -4.24 -18.17
C GLU A 150 13.52 -3.89 -19.27
N ASN A 151 14.26 -4.91 -19.73
CA ASN A 151 15.08 -4.88 -20.91
C ASN A 151 14.55 -5.91 -21.93
N ASP A 152 15.34 -6.28 -22.94
CA ASP A 152 14.92 -7.20 -23.98
C ASP A 152 14.63 -8.61 -23.44
N THR A 153 15.38 -9.09 -22.45
CA THR A 153 15.35 -10.47 -21.93
C THR A 153 14.74 -10.59 -20.55
N ASP A 154 14.83 -9.57 -19.71
CA ASP A 154 14.55 -9.64 -18.30
C ASP A 154 13.55 -8.59 -17.86
N VAL A 155 12.76 -8.92 -16.82
CA VAL A 155 11.90 -7.98 -16.11
C VAL A 155 12.22 -8.04 -14.62
N TYR A 156 12.64 -6.93 -14.07
CA TYR A 156 12.95 -6.77 -12.66
C TYR A 156 11.70 -6.26 -11.92
N VAL A 157 11.34 -6.93 -10.83
CA VAL A 157 10.13 -6.63 -10.04
C VAL A 157 10.49 -6.03 -8.70
N ARG A 158 9.88 -4.91 -8.36
CA ARG A 158 10.02 -4.23 -7.07
C ARG A 158 8.65 -4.08 -6.41
N ILE A 159 8.58 -4.42 -5.11
CA ILE A 159 7.37 -4.29 -4.29
C ILE A 159 7.54 -3.12 -3.34
N ILE A 160 6.51 -2.31 -3.23
CA ILE A 160 6.42 -1.22 -2.26
C ILE A 160 5.11 -1.37 -1.50
N ASP A 161 5.20 -1.46 -0.19
CA ASP A 161 4.07 -1.56 0.73
C ASP A 161 4.02 -0.30 1.59
N TYR A 162 2.90 0.42 1.52
CA TYR A 162 2.71 1.67 2.24
C TYR A 162 2.30 1.42 3.68
N LYS A 163 2.96 2.08 4.63
CA LYS A 163 2.66 1.97 6.06
C LYS A 163 2.40 3.36 6.65
N THR A 164 1.24 3.56 7.23
CA THR A 164 0.85 4.81 7.93
C THR A 164 1.43 4.92 9.34
N GLY A 165 2.30 3.99 9.72
CA GLY A 165 3.06 3.97 10.97
C GLY A 165 4.49 3.55 10.70
N LYS A 166 5.34 3.63 11.74
CA LYS A 166 6.71 3.16 11.63
C LYS A 166 6.74 1.63 11.53
N LYS A 167 7.20 1.12 10.41
CA LYS A 167 7.45 -0.31 10.17
C LYS A 167 8.88 -0.45 9.65
N ASP A 168 9.66 -1.28 10.32
CA ASP A 168 11.02 -1.61 9.92
C ASP A 168 11.09 -3.07 9.46
N PHE A 169 11.87 -3.34 8.42
CA PHE A 169 12.09 -4.70 7.96
C PHE A 169 12.98 -5.45 8.96
N ASN A 170 12.54 -6.65 9.35
CA ASN A 170 13.27 -7.49 10.29
C ASN A 170 13.46 -8.90 9.72
N ILE A 171 14.68 -9.20 9.26
CA ILE A 171 15.02 -10.48 8.63
C ILE A 171 14.80 -11.67 9.56
N VAL A 172 15.02 -11.51 10.87
CA VAL A 172 14.82 -12.59 11.85
C VAL A 172 13.34 -12.92 11.98
N LYS A 173 12.48 -11.90 12.08
CA LYS A 173 11.02 -12.12 12.09
C LYS A 173 10.53 -12.76 10.80
N THR A 174 11.08 -12.34 9.66
CA THR A 174 10.76 -12.94 8.35
C THR A 174 11.15 -14.41 8.31
N TYR A 175 12.35 -14.75 8.79
CA TYR A 175 12.81 -16.14 8.86
C TYR A 175 11.91 -17.04 9.71
N TYR A 176 11.38 -16.52 10.83
CA TYR A 176 10.45 -17.26 11.69
C TYR A 176 8.97 -17.16 11.25
N GLY A 177 8.67 -16.61 10.08
CA GLY A 177 7.31 -16.54 9.55
C GLY A 177 6.41 -15.47 10.21
N ILE A 178 6.97 -14.61 11.05
CA ILE A 178 6.23 -13.56 11.77
C ILE A 178 6.01 -12.31 10.91
N ASP A 179 6.88 -12.07 9.89
CA ASP A 179 6.83 -10.89 9.02
C ASP A 179 7.14 -11.31 7.56
N ILE A 180 6.24 -12.11 6.97
CA ILE A 180 6.43 -12.71 5.63
C ILE A 180 5.70 -11.95 4.52
N GLN A 181 4.94 -10.92 4.85
CA GLN A 181 4.07 -10.21 3.92
C GLN A 181 4.77 -9.84 2.61
N LEU A 182 5.94 -9.19 2.70
CA LEU A 182 6.68 -8.74 1.52
C LEU A 182 7.20 -9.90 0.66
N MET A 183 7.56 -11.04 1.28
CA MET A 183 8.02 -12.22 0.54
C MET A 183 6.88 -12.86 -0.25
N VAL A 184 5.71 -12.98 0.37
CA VAL A 184 4.49 -13.48 -0.28
C VAL A 184 4.07 -12.54 -1.42
N TYR A 185 4.17 -11.24 -1.21
CA TYR A 185 3.86 -10.24 -2.23
C TYR A 185 4.81 -10.31 -3.42
N MET A 186 6.11 -10.52 -3.17
CA MET A 186 7.09 -10.69 -4.24
C MET A 186 6.77 -11.92 -5.09
N GLU A 187 6.48 -13.06 -4.47
CA GLU A 187 6.11 -14.29 -5.19
C GLU A 187 4.84 -14.09 -6.04
N ALA A 188 3.81 -13.44 -5.47
CA ALA A 188 2.56 -13.15 -6.18
C ALA A 188 2.79 -12.19 -7.37
N ALA A 189 3.60 -11.14 -7.17
CA ALA A 189 3.90 -10.18 -8.21
C ALA A 189 4.76 -10.78 -9.33
N MET A 190 5.73 -11.62 -9.02
CA MET A 190 6.52 -12.32 -10.03
C MET A 190 5.64 -13.22 -10.91
N LYS A 191 4.69 -13.96 -10.31
CA LYS A 191 3.71 -14.77 -11.05
C LYS A 191 2.80 -13.91 -11.95
N LEU A 192 2.36 -12.75 -11.46
CA LEU A 192 1.59 -11.79 -12.25
C LEU A 192 2.38 -11.30 -13.47
N VAL A 193 3.60 -10.81 -13.21
CA VAL A 193 4.48 -10.26 -14.27
C VAL A 193 4.85 -11.31 -15.29
N ALA A 194 5.15 -12.55 -14.87
CA ALA A 194 5.44 -13.66 -15.78
C ALA A 194 4.29 -13.96 -16.76
N LYS A 195 3.04 -13.86 -16.28
CA LYS A 195 1.86 -14.03 -17.16
C LYS A 195 1.71 -12.86 -18.15
N MET A 196 2.10 -11.66 -17.77
CA MET A 196 1.94 -10.45 -18.60
C MET A 196 3.15 -10.17 -19.50
N ARG A 197 4.28 -10.84 -19.28
CA ARG A 197 5.52 -10.73 -20.05
C ARG A 197 6.04 -12.11 -20.46
N PRO A 198 5.27 -12.84 -21.29
CA PRO A 198 5.68 -14.18 -21.73
C PRO A 198 7.00 -14.10 -22.48
N GLY A 199 7.91 -15.04 -22.18
CA GLY A 199 9.23 -15.14 -22.82
C GLY A 199 10.34 -14.29 -22.19
N LYS A 200 10.05 -13.47 -21.17
CA LYS A 200 11.07 -12.77 -20.39
C LYS A 200 11.35 -13.47 -19.05
N ASN A 201 12.59 -13.36 -18.59
CA ASN A 201 12.96 -13.81 -17.25
C ASN A 201 12.42 -12.79 -16.22
N VAL A 202 11.69 -13.25 -15.23
CA VAL A 202 11.20 -12.39 -14.16
C VAL A 202 12.10 -12.53 -12.93
N LEU A 203 12.70 -11.43 -12.50
CA LEU A 203 13.71 -11.38 -11.45
C LEU A 203 13.25 -10.46 -10.31
N PRO A 204 13.44 -10.85 -9.03
CA PRO A 204 13.15 -9.97 -7.91
C PRO A 204 14.24 -8.90 -7.81
N ALA A 205 13.83 -7.62 -7.71
CA ALA A 205 14.74 -6.49 -7.54
C ALA A 205 14.76 -5.93 -6.11
N GLY A 206 13.65 -6.03 -5.40
CA GLY A 206 13.60 -5.57 -4.02
C GLY A 206 12.20 -5.46 -3.44
N VAL A 207 12.14 -5.41 -2.11
CA VAL A 207 10.91 -5.23 -1.32
C VAL A 207 11.13 -4.11 -0.32
N PHE A 208 10.16 -3.20 -0.21
CA PHE A 208 10.31 -1.99 0.58
C PHE A 208 9.05 -1.68 1.37
N TYR A 209 9.21 -1.26 2.62
CA TYR A 209 8.20 -0.49 3.34
C TYR A 209 8.37 0.99 3.02
N TYR A 210 7.29 1.63 2.61
CA TYR A 210 7.24 3.08 2.47
C TYR A 210 6.46 3.66 3.66
N ASN A 211 7.19 4.19 4.63
CA ASN A 211 6.59 4.75 5.83
C ASN A 211 6.02 6.14 5.54
N ILE A 212 4.70 6.24 5.50
CA ILE A 212 3.99 7.51 5.38
C ILE A 212 3.85 8.08 6.79
N SER A 213 4.70 9.04 7.13
CA SER A 213 4.71 9.67 8.43
C SER A 213 4.53 11.19 8.30
N ASP A 214 3.92 11.77 9.32
CA ASP A 214 3.81 13.21 9.49
C ASP A 214 4.50 13.58 10.81
N PRO A 215 5.85 13.71 10.78
CA PRO A 215 6.61 14.00 11.99
C PRO A 215 6.27 15.39 12.50
N ILE A 216 5.98 15.49 13.80
CA ILE A 216 5.86 16.79 14.48
C ILE A 216 7.28 17.34 14.57
N VAL A 217 7.57 18.40 13.82
CA VAL A 217 8.82 19.14 13.93
C VAL A 217 8.63 20.21 15.01
N SER A 218 9.33 20.06 16.12
CA SER A 218 9.43 21.13 17.12
C SER A 218 10.36 22.22 16.57
N ALA A 219 9.80 23.32 16.10
CA ALA A 219 10.61 24.51 15.81
C ALA A 219 10.98 25.18 17.14
N THR A 220 12.23 25.12 17.54
CA THR A 220 12.76 26.07 18.52
C THR A 220 12.86 27.41 17.82
N ASN A 221 12.01 28.37 18.24
CA ASN A 221 12.19 29.75 17.85
C ASN A 221 13.54 30.20 18.41
N GLU A 222 14.55 30.26 17.57
CA GLU A 222 15.73 31.08 17.86
C GLU A 222 15.27 32.56 17.69
N SER A 223 15.18 33.23 18.83
CA SER A 223 14.95 34.68 18.95
C SER A 223 16.18 35.46 18.47
#